data_18fa77da275c583cf7d9cbdf2fab5ce4
#
_entry.id   18fa77da275c583cf7d9cbdf2fab5ce4
#
_cell.length_a   1.000
_cell.length_b   1.000
_cell.length_c   1.000
_cell.angle_alpha   90.00
_cell.angle_beta   90.00
_cell.angle_gamma   90.00
#
_symmetry.space_group_name_H-M   'P 1'
#
loop_
_entity.id
_entity.type
_entity.pdbx_description
1 polymer ?
#
loop_
_entity_poly.entity_id
_entity_poly.type
_entity_poly.pdbx_seq_one_letter_code
_entity_poly.pdbx_strand_id
1 'polypeptide(L)'
;MTGTVEAPAPAPAPAPPRVVDDPVAGLVERMRPRLGRPVDALQVAAALESDGLTDRSARDQYGHPDVFVLAEAVFRRLDPEIRPRGVPRITPGDPVRAARDVSHGLLYLMPGVLLPAVLAILDERSVTLALLVVGPLGWVWSAGAAWLAYRLVGRGFVRVAGRLLGWSTLLGPAVAAAAALAGGTGADLPAVLLAGGLLMYQVAVAAALFYRREGGLLAAMAPAAAAGGGYLLT
;
A
#
# COMPACT_ATOMS: atom_id res chain seq x y z
N MET A 1 2.62 -8.88 91.31
CA MET A 1 3.34 -9.58 90.26
C MET A 1 2.66 -9.22 88.97
N THR A 2 3.11 -8.17 88.31
CA THR A 2 2.59 -7.67 87.01
C THR A 2 3.49 -8.21 85.89
N GLY A 3 2.99 -9.21 85.19
CA GLY A 3 3.69 -9.75 84.05
C GLY A 3 3.54 -8.86 82.78
N THR A 4 4.65 -8.29 82.40
CA THR A 4 4.74 -7.54 81.09
C THR A 4 4.66 -8.53 79.92
N VAL A 5 3.58 -8.47 79.16
CA VAL A 5 3.46 -9.20 77.90
C VAL A 5 4.25 -8.46 76.85
N GLU A 6 5.38 -9.03 76.45
CA GLU A 6 6.21 -8.57 75.35
C GLU A 6 5.50 -8.81 74.00
N ALA A 7 5.23 -7.73 73.27
CA ALA A 7 4.56 -7.83 71.94
C ALA A 7 5.55 -8.46 70.92
N PRO A 8 5.06 -9.37 70.04
CA PRO A 8 5.89 -10.02 69.03
C PRO A 8 6.44 -9.02 68.02
N ALA A 9 7.73 -9.17 67.69
CA ALA A 9 8.44 -8.30 66.73
C ALA A 9 7.72 -8.31 65.36
N PRO A 10 7.64 -7.14 64.69
CA PRO A 10 7.01 -7.06 63.38
C PRO A 10 7.72 -7.94 62.36
N ALA A 11 6.93 -8.66 61.54
CA ALA A 11 7.44 -9.50 60.46
C ALA A 11 8.30 -8.69 59.48
N PRO A 12 9.40 -9.24 58.95
CA PRO A 12 10.26 -8.53 57.99
C PRO A 12 9.46 -8.16 56.75
N ALA A 13 9.64 -6.90 56.31
CA ALA A 13 8.99 -6.38 55.10
C ALA A 13 9.34 -7.28 53.88
N PRO A 14 8.38 -7.55 52.97
CA PRO A 14 8.64 -8.33 51.78
C PRO A 14 9.76 -7.67 50.98
N ALA A 15 10.72 -8.48 50.57
CA ALA A 15 11.84 -8.03 49.72
C ALA A 15 11.30 -7.40 48.41
N PRO A 16 11.89 -6.28 47.95
CA PRO A 16 11.47 -5.66 46.70
C PRO A 16 11.55 -6.67 45.56
N PRO A 17 10.58 -6.65 44.62
CA PRO A 17 10.60 -7.56 43.48
C PRO A 17 11.94 -7.44 42.76
N ARG A 18 12.63 -8.57 42.58
CA ARG A 18 13.82 -8.62 41.76
C ARG A 18 13.44 -8.13 40.38
N VAL A 19 14.07 -7.04 39.92
CA VAL A 19 14.04 -6.62 38.51
C VAL A 19 14.64 -7.79 37.73
N VAL A 20 13.78 -8.61 37.16
CA VAL A 20 14.19 -9.63 36.19
C VAL A 20 14.69 -8.82 35.02
N ASP A 21 16.01 -8.85 34.76
CA ASP A 21 16.58 -8.28 33.55
C ASP A 21 15.88 -8.93 32.35
N ASP A 22 14.95 -8.21 31.74
CA ASP A 22 14.24 -8.67 30.55
C ASP A 22 15.15 -8.44 29.32
N PRO A 23 15.81 -9.47 28.80
CA PRO A 23 16.77 -9.31 27.70
C PRO A 23 16.11 -8.73 26.44
N VAL A 24 14.78 -8.92 26.28
CA VAL A 24 14.02 -8.36 25.15
C VAL A 24 13.84 -6.86 25.31
N ALA A 25 13.72 -6.34 26.54
CA ALA A 25 13.59 -4.88 26.76
C ALA A 25 14.85 -4.14 26.26
N GLY A 26 16.04 -4.65 26.58
CA GLY A 26 17.30 -4.09 26.07
C GLY A 26 17.42 -4.15 24.54
N LEU A 27 16.89 -5.22 23.92
CA LEU A 27 16.84 -5.35 22.47
C LEU A 27 15.90 -4.33 21.85
N VAL A 28 14.72 -4.11 22.42
CA VAL A 28 13.74 -3.12 21.98
C VAL A 28 14.35 -1.71 21.95
N GLU A 29 15.05 -1.32 22.99
CA GLU A 29 15.69 0.02 23.05
C GLU A 29 16.80 0.17 22.00
N ARG A 30 17.59 -0.87 21.72
CA ARG A 30 18.59 -0.84 20.64
C ARG A 30 17.96 -0.74 19.25
N MET A 31 16.83 -1.40 19.03
CA MET A 31 16.15 -1.43 17.73
C MET A 31 15.30 -0.18 17.46
N ARG A 32 14.82 0.50 18.50
CA ARG A 32 13.96 1.69 18.39
C ARG A 32 14.49 2.79 17.46
N PRO A 33 15.76 3.22 17.54
CA PRO A 33 16.27 4.29 16.65
C PRO A 33 16.34 3.87 15.18
N ARG A 34 16.51 2.56 14.91
CA ARG A 34 16.68 2.03 13.52
C ARG A 34 15.36 1.70 12.85
N LEU A 35 14.40 1.18 13.61
CA LEU A 35 13.12 0.75 13.07
C LEU A 35 12.07 1.87 13.04
N GLY A 36 12.20 2.89 13.88
CA GLY A 36 11.19 3.93 13.99
C GLY A 36 9.82 3.35 14.37
N ARG A 37 8.88 3.35 13.42
CA ARG A 37 7.58 2.65 13.53
C ARG A 37 7.54 1.50 12.52
N PRO A 38 7.86 0.27 12.93
CA PRO A 38 7.79 -0.88 12.03
C PRO A 38 6.34 -1.16 11.64
N VAL A 39 6.14 -1.59 10.39
CA VAL A 39 4.80 -1.88 9.84
C VAL A 39 4.27 -3.22 10.33
N ASP A 40 5.18 -4.19 10.49
CA ASP A 40 4.87 -5.55 10.93
C ASP A 40 6.07 -6.23 11.61
N ALA A 41 5.83 -7.42 12.15
CA ALA A 41 6.86 -8.21 12.80
C ALA A 41 7.90 -8.76 11.81
N LEU A 42 7.58 -8.93 10.52
CA LEU A 42 8.53 -9.41 9.51
C LEU A 42 9.60 -8.36 9.22
N GLN A 43 9.24 -7.07 9.23
CA GLN A 43 10.22 -5.99 9.14
C GLN A 43 11.19 -6.00 10.31
N VAL A 44 10.69 -6.30 11.51
CA VAL A 44 11.53 -6.45 12.70
C VAL A 44 12.44 -7.68 12.56
N ALA A 45 11.91 -8.83 12.10
CA ALA A 45 12.69 -10.03 11.87
C ALA A 45 13.84 -9.78 10.88
N ALA A 46 13.55 -9.16 9.74
CA ALA A 46 14.58 -8.80 8.75
C ALA A 46 15.66 -7.87 9.33
N ALA A 47 15.28 -6.93 10.21
CA ALA A 47 16.23 -6.06 10.87
C ALA A 47 17.11 -6.82 11.89
N LEU A 48 16.51 -7.74 12.66
CA LEU A 48 17.25 -8.60 13.61
C LEU A 48 18.24 -9.50 12.88
N GLU A 49 17.81 -10.12 11.77
CA GLU A 49 18.69 -10.94 10.93
C GLU A 49 19.83 -10.12 10.31
N SER A 50 19.55 -8.89 9.84
CA SER A 50 20.58 -7.99 9.32
C SER A 50 21.60 -7.57 10.37
N ASP A 51 21.24 -7.58 11.65
CA ASP A 51 22.14 -7.36 12.80
C ASP A 51 22.85 -8.65 13.23
N GLY A 52 22.66 -9.75 12.50
CA GLY A 52 23.34 -11.03 12.74
C GLY A 52 22.66 -11.91 13.80
N LEU A 53 21.43 -11.59 14.24
CA LEU A 53 20.68 -12.49 15.09
C LEU A 53 20.19 -13.70 14.28
N THR A 54 20.44 -14.87 14.84
CA THR A 54 20.01 -16.15 14.28
C THR A 54 18.99 -16.81 15.20
N ASP A 55 18.31 -17.86 14.74
CA ASP A 55 17.42 -18.67 15.59
C ASP A 55 18.13 -19.21 16.84
N ARG A 56 19.42 -19.51 16.69
CA ARG A 56 20.24 -19.94 17.83
C ARG A 56 20.38 -18.82 18.86
N SER A 57 20.70 -17.59 18.40
CA SER A 57 20.80 -16.43 19.30
C SER A 57 19.46 -16.11 19.95
N ALA A 58 18.35 -16.25 19.21
CA ALA A 58 17.00 -16.04 19.73
C ALA A 58 16.70 -17.02 20.88
N ARG A 59 17.11 -18.28 20.76
CA ARG A 59 16.96 -19.28 21.83
C ARG A 59 17.89 -19.04 23.01
N ASP A 60 19.18 -18.89 22.73
CA ASP A 60 20.21 -18.92 23.77
C ASP A 60 20.24 -17.62 24.59
N GLN A 61 19.94 -16.47 23.98
CA GLN A 61 20.06 -15.15 24.61
C GLN A 61 18.71 -14.55 25.05
N TYR A 62 17.63 -14.86 24.32
CA TYR A 62 16.33 -14.23 24.52
C TYR A 62 15.21 -15.20 24.91
N GLY A 63 15.48 -16.52 24.92
CA GLY A 63 14.51 -17.53 25.32
C GLY A 63 13.34 -17.72 24.34
N HIS A 64 13.50 -17.31 23.09
CA HIS A 64 12.49 -17.47 22.03
C HIS A 64 12.91 -18.59 21.06
N PRO A 65 11.97 -19.40 20.52
CA PRO A 65 12.28 -20.57 19.70
C PRO A 65 12.98 -20.22 18.38
N ASP A 66 12.73 -19.04 17.82
CA ASP A 66 13.30 -18.57 16.57
C ASP A 66 13.28 -17.03 16.50
N VAL A 67 13.88 -16.47 15.44
CA VAL A 67 13.96 -15.02 15.20
C VAL A 67 12.57 -14.42 14.94
N PHE A 68 11.64 -15.15 14.34
CA PHE A 68 10.32 -14.63 14.03
C PHE A 68 9.47 -14.43 15.29
N VAL A 69 9.50 -15.41 16.21
CA VAL A 69 8.82 -15.29 17.52
C VAL A 69 9.46 -14.18 18.37
N LEU A 70 10.78 -14.04 18.34
CA LEU A 70 11.49 -12.93 18.98
C LEU A 70 11.07 -11.59 18.37
N ALA A 71 11.01 -11.49 17.02
CA ALA A 71 10.60 -10.30 16.31
C ALA A 71 9.17 -9.88 16.66
N GLU A 72 8.26 -10.83 16.82
CA GLU A 72 6.88 -10.55 17.24
C GLU A 72 6.83 -10.00 18.69
N ALA A 73 7.68 -10.52 19.58
CA ALA A 73 7.79 -10.01 20.94
C ALA A 73 8.36 -8.58 20.99
N VAL A 74 9.37 -8.29 20.15
CA VAL A 74 9.96 -6.94 20.00
C VAL A 74 8.94 -5.98 19.37
N PHE A 75 8.26 -6.38 18.30
CA PHE A 75 7.26 -5.58 17.61
C PHE A 75 6.13 -5.13 18.55
N ARG A 76 5.59 -6.04 19.35
CA ARG A 76 4.55 -5.73 20.35
C ARG A 76 5.00 -4.72 21.39
N ARG A 77 6.32 -4.67 21.73
CA ARG A 77 6.88 -3.73 22.69
C ARG A 77 7.30 -2.39 22.09
N LEU A 78 7.63 -2.36 20.81
CA LEU A 78 7.96 -1.12 20.08
C LEU A 78 6.74 -0.24 19.89
N ASP A 79 5.57 -0.82 19.66
CA ASP A 79 4.31 -0.10 19.51
C ASP A 79 3.19 -0.78 20.30
N PRO A 80 3.05 -0.46 21.61
CA PRO A 80 2.02 -1.03 22.47
C PRO A 80 0.59 -0.64 22.04
N GLU A 81 0.42 0.39 21.20
CA GLU A 81 -0.89 0.77 20.67
C GLU A 81 -1.29 -0.07 19.44
N ILE A 82 -0.35 -0.74 18.81
CA ILE A 82 -0.70 -1.77 17.83
C ILE A 82 -1.21 -2.99 18.61
N ARG A 83 -2.47 -2.94 18.99
CA ARG A 83 -3.21 -4.21 19.12
C ARG A 83 -2.93 -4.99 17.83
N PRO A 84 -2.51 -6.27 17.91
CA PRO A 84 -2.44 -7.07 16.70
C PRO A 84 -3.80 -6.90 16.04
N ARG A 85 -3.85 -6.09 14.99
CA ARG A 85 -4.94 -6.17 14.04
C ARG A 85 -4.84 -7.62 13.60
N GLY A 86 -5.67 -8.47 14.21
CA GLY A 86 -5.68 -9.87 13.86
C GLY A 86 -5.62 -9.89 12.36
N VAL A 87 -4.65 -10.63 11.81
CA VAL A 87 -4.56 -10.84 10.35
C VAL A 87 -6.01 -10.92 9.92
N PRO A 88 -6.51 -10.02 9.06
CA PRO A 88 -7.93 -10.02 8.74
C PRO A 88 -8.23 -11.45 8.35
N ARG A 89 -8.97 -12.17 9.21
CA ARG A 89 -9.36 -13.54 8.88
C ARG A 89 -10.01 -13.38 7.53
N ILE A 90 -9.35 -13.91 6.51
CA ILE A 90 -9.91 -14.00 5.18
C ILE A 90 -11.09 -14.94 5.37
N THR A 91 -12.24 -14.37 5.69
CA THR A 91 -13.50 -15.12 5.68
C THR A 91 -13.80 -15.34 4.21
N PRO A 92 -13.72 -16.58 3.70
CA PRO A 92 -14.18 -16.88 2.37
C PRO A 92 -15.63 -16.38 2.27
N GLY A 93 -15.91 -15.46 1.32
CA GLY A 93 -17.24 -14.90 1.12
C GLY A 93 -17.53 -13.54 1.78
N ASP A 94 -16.51 -12.77 2.21
CA ASP A 94 -16.73 -11.37 2.62
C ASP A 94 -17.25 -10.55 1.42
N PRO A 95 -18.56 -10.15 1.42
CA PRO A 95 -19.17 -9.48 0.28
C PRO A 95 -18.55 -8.11 0.00
N VAL A 96 -18.03 -7.42 1.02
CA VAL A 96 -17.40 -6.10 0.87
C VAL A 96 -16.04 -6.25 0.16
N ARG A 97 -15.31 -7.31 0.47
CA ARG A 97 -14.05 -7.61 -0.18
C ARG A 97 -14.28 -8.06 -1.62
N ALA A 98 -15.23 -8.97 -1.84
CA ALA A 98 -15.60 -9.42 -3.18
C ALA A 98 -16.05 -8.24 -4.06
N ALA A 99 -16.88 -7.34 -3.53
CA ALA A 99 -17.31 -6.13 -4.26
C ALA A 99 -16.12 -5.23 -4.62
N ARG A 100 -15.13 -5.10 -3.75
CA ARG A 100 -13.91 -4.34 -4.04
C ARG A 100 -13.07 -5.02 -5.13
N ASP A 101 -12.85 -6.32 -5.04
CA ASP A 101 -12.07 -7.08 -6.03
C ASP A 101 -12.74 -7.01 -7.42
N VAL A 102 -14.08 -7.10 -7.46
CA VAL A 102 -14.86 -6.88 -8.69
C VAL A 102 -14.71 -5.44 -9.19
N SER A 103 -14.78 -4.43 -8.31
CA SER A 103 -14.61 -3.02 -8.71
C SER A 103 -13.23 -2.74 -9.30
N HIS A 104 -12.18 -3.38 -8.78
CA HIS A 104 -10.84 -3.32 -9.36
C HIS A 104 -10.83 -3.89 -10.80
N GLY A 105 -11.40 -5.07 -10.99
CA GLY A 105 -11.49 -5.70 -12.32
C GLY A 105 -12.26 -4.83 -13.31
N LEU A 106 -13.39 -4.26 -12.89
CA LEU A 106 -14.20 -3.38 -13.73
C LEU A 106 -13.45 -2.12 -14.15
N LEU A 107 -12.63 -1.52 -13.30
CA LEU A 107 -11.80 -0.37 -13.69
C LEU A 107 -10.87 -0.71 -14.85
N TYR A 108 -10.25 -1.88 -14.86
CA TYR A 108 -9.37 -2.28 -15.96
C TYR A 108 -10.14 -2.62 -17.25
N LEU A 109 -11.40 -3.03 -17.16
CA LEU A 109 -12.25 -3.32 -18.31
C LEU A 109 -12.84 -2.05 -18.97
N MET A 110 -12.93 -0.92 -18.25
CA MET A 110 -13.58 0.31 -18.74
C MET A 110 -13.06 0.79 -20.11
N PRO A 111 -11.75 0.88 -20.37
CA PRO A 111 -11.27 1.28 -21.69
C PRO A 111 -11.74 0.34 -22.80
N GLY A 112 -11.79 -0.98 -22.52
CA GLY A 112 -12.26 -1.99 -23.48
C GLY A 112 -13.74 -1.84 -23.84
N VAL A 113 -14.59 -1.50 -22.86
CA VAL A 113 -16.02 -1.28 -23.09
C VAL A 113 -16.27 -0.01 -23.94
N LEU A 114 -15.40 0.99 -23.83
CA LEU A 114 -15.49 2.22 -24.61
C LEU A 114 -14.93 2.11 -26.02
N LEU A 115 -14.03 1.13 -26.26
CA LEU A 115 -13.29 1.00 -27.50
C LEU A 115 -14.17 0.92 -28.76
N PRO A 116 -15.30 0.17 -28.78
CA PRO A 116 -16.17 0.13 -29.95
C PRO A 116 -16.80 1.48 -30.31
N ALA A 117 -17.24 2.24 -29.29
CA ALA A 117 -17.78 3.58 -29.49
C ALA A 117 -16.69 4.56 -29.97
N VAL A 118 -15.46 4.41 -29.50
CA VAL A 118 -14.31 5.20 -29.96
C VAL A 118 -13.99 4.88 -31.42
N LEU A 119 -13.99 3.61 -31.81
CA LEU A 119 -13.76 3.16 -33.20
C LEU A 119 -14.89 3.62 -34.16
N ALA A 120 -16.10 3.85 -33.66
CA ALA A 120 -17.17 4.42 -34.48
C ALA A 120 -17.00 5.90 -34.80
N ILE A 121 -16.24 6.62 -33.97
CA ILE A 121 -16.01 8.08 -34.07
C ILE A 121 -14.64 8.40 -34.68
N LEU A 122 -13.63 7.62 -34.33
CA LEU A 122 -12.25 7.79 -34.76
C LEU A 122 -11.85 6.67 -35.72
N ASP A 123 -10.96 7.01 -36.67
CA ASP A 123 -10.42 6.03 -37.58
C ASP A 123 -9.51 5.02 -36.87
N GLU A 124 -9.41 3.83 -37.42
CA GLU A 124 -8.62 2.71 -36.85
C GLU A 124 -7.15 3.06 -36.66
N ARG A 125 -6.57 3.87 -37.57
CA ARG A 125 -5.18 4.33 -37.47
C ARG A 125 -4.94 5.17 -36.23
N SER A 126 -5.80 6.17 -35.98
CA SER A 126 -5.70 7.04 -34.79
C SER A 126 -5.82 6.26 -33.50
N VAL A 127 -6.74 5.30 -33.44
CA VAL A 127 -6.91 4.43 -32.26
C VAL A 127 -5.69 3.54 -32.07
N THR A 128 -5.19 2.92 -33.15
CA THR A 128 -4.00 2.06 -33.09
C THR A 128 -2.77 2.83 -32.61
N LEU A 129 -2.51 4.03 -33.17
CA LEU A 129 -1.40 4.88 -32.75
C LEU A 129 -1.50 5.27 -31.27
N ALA A 130 -2.71 5.67 -30.83
CA ALA A 130 -2.94 6.00 -29.43
C ALA A 130 -2.63 4.82 -28.49
N LEU A 131 -3.10 3.63 -28.83
CA LEU A 131 -2.85 2.42 -28.04
C LEU A 131 -1.38 2.00 -28.03
N LEU A 132 -0.67 2.11 -29.15
CA LEU A 132 0.77 1.81 -29.25
C LEU A 132 1.61 2.74 -28.39
N VAL A 133 1.22 4.04 -28.30
CA VAL A 133 1.91 5.01 -27.45
C VAL A 133 1.56 4.78 -25.98
N VAL A 134 0.26 4.66 -25.65
CA VAL A 134 -0.22 4.63 -24.29
C VAL A 134 0.00 3.29 -23.62
N GLY A 135 -0.03 2.19 -24.37
CA GLY A 135 0.17 0.85 -23.78
C GLY A 135 1.43 0.79 -22.91
N PRO A 136 2.63 0.86 -23.49
CA PRO A 136 3.86 0.79 -22.72
C PRO A 136 4.14 2.05 -21.91
N LEU A 137 3.96 3.25 -22.48
CA LEU A 137 4.24 4.51 -21.80
C LEU A 137 3.34 4.75 -20.59
N GLY A 138 2.05 4.53 -20.77
CA GLY A 138 1.08 4.73 -19.70
C GLY A 138 1.26 3.74 -18.55
N TRP A 139 1.62 2.50 -18.87
CA TRP A 139 1.94 1.51 -17.85
C TRP A 139 3.17 1.91 -17.03
N VAL A 140 4.27 2.28 -17.70
CA VAL A 140 5.50 2.72 -17.03
C VAL A 140 5.25 4.00 -16.21
N TRP A 141 4.51 4.96 -16.77
CA TRP A 141 4.20 6.22 -16.10
C TRP A 141 3.33 6.01 -14.85
N SER A 142 2.23 5.26 -14.97
CA SER A 142 1.31 5.01 -13.86
C SER A 142 1.92 4.12 -12.78
N ALA A 143 2.65 3.07 -13.16
CA ALA A 143 3.35 2.19 -12.23
C ALA A 143 4.48 2.92 -11.50
N GLY A 144 5.25 3.77 -12.22
CA GLY A 144 6.30 4.60 -11.63
C GLY A 144 5.74 5.62 -10.63
N ALA A 145 4.65 6.30 -10.99
CA ALA A 145 3.98 7.25 -10.10
C ALA A 145 3.44 6.55 -8.84
N ALA A 146 2.80 5.38 -8.99
CA ALA A 146 2.29 4.59 -7.87
C ALA A 146 3.45 4.10 -6.97
N TRP A 147 4.51 3.53 -7.55
CA TRP A 147 5.67 3.07 -6.80
C TRP A 147 6.31 4.20 -5.97
N LEU A 148 6.51 5.38 -6.58
CA LEU A 148 7.07 6.52 -5.87
C LEU A 148 6.13 7.04 -4.78
N ALA A 149 4.82 7.05 -5.03
CA ALA A 149 3.82 7.42 -4.04
C ALA A 149 3.85 6.49 -2.81
N TYR A 150 3.88 5.17 -3.02
CA TYR A 150 3.98 4.20 -1.92
C TYR A 150 5.31 4.33 -1.16
N ARG A 151 6.41 4.59 -1.85
CA ARG A 151 7.71 4.83 -1.22
C ARG A 151 7.71 6.10 -0.35
N LEU A 152 7.04 7.17 -0.79
CA LEU A 152 6.86 8.39 0.00
C LEU A 152 5.99 8.16 1.23
N VAL A 153 4.91 7.38 1.10
CA VAL A 153 4.06 6.98 2.24
C VAL A 153 4.85 6.18 3.26
N GLY A 154 5.67 5.22 2.83
CA GLY A 154 6.53 4.44 3.71
C GLY A 154 7.57 5.29 4.48
N ARG A 155 7.85 6.51 4.00
CA ARG A 155 8.70 7.51 4.67
C ARG A 155 7.90 8.55 5.47
N GLY A 156 6.58 8.43 5.56
CA GLY A 156 5.71 9.36 6.28
C GLY A 156 5.25 10.59 5.46
N PHE A 157 5.65 10.72 4.17
CA PHE A 157 5.33 11.88 3.32
C PHE A 157 3.99 11.72 2.58
N VAL A 158 2.90 11.41 3.29
CA VAL A 158 1.58 11.11 2.69
C VAL A 158 1.05 12.26 1.81
N ARG A 159 1.19 13.52 2.27
CA ARG A 159 0.72 14.69 1.49
C ARG A 159 1.50 14.89 0.19
N VAL A 160 2.81 14.60 0.22
CA VAL A 160 3.66 14.69 -0.98
C VAL A 160 3.29 13.59 -1.97
N ALA A 161 3.04 12.37 -1.48
CA ALA A 161 2.56 11.26 -2.32
C ALA A 161 1.25 11.61 -3.05
N GLY A 162 0.29 12.21 -2.34
CA GLY A 162 -0.97 12.66 -2.93
C GLY A 162 -0.78 13.73 -4.02
N ARG A 163 0.08 14.72 -3.77
CA ARG A 163 0.43 15.76 -4.77
C ARG A 163 1.11 15.15 -5.99
N LEU A 164 2.03 14.21 -5.78
CA LEU A 164 2.71 13.51 -6.87
C LEU A 164 1.71 12.83 -7.80
N LEU A 165 0.76 12.05 -7.25
CA LEU A 165 -0.27 11.39 -8.05
C LEU A 165 -1.16 12.40 -8.80
N GLY A 166 -1.55 13.49 -8.13
CA GLY A 166 -2.31 14.58 -8.78
C GLY A 166 -1.55 15.19 -9.95
N TRP A 167 -0.30 15.57 -9.76
CA TRP A 167 0.55 16.12 -10.84
C TRP A 167 0.80 15.10 -11.94
N SER A 168 1.02 13.83 -11.61
CA SER A 168 1.20 12.77 -12.61
C SER A 168 -0.05 12.62 -13.49
N THR A 169 -1.26 12.76 -12.92
CA THR A 169 -2.51 12.73 -13.68
C THR A 169 -2.63 13.91 -14.62
N LEU A 170 -2.28 15.12 -14.16
CA LEU A 170 -2.39 16.33 -14.97
C LEU A 170 -1.31 16.41 -16.07
N LEU A 171 -0.10 15.92 -15.80
CA LEU A 171 1.00 15.92 -16.77
C LEU A 171 0.91 14.76 -17.78
N GLY A 172 0.15 13.72 -17.48
CA GLY A 172 0.00 12.55 -18.35
C GLY A 172 -0.38 12.88 -19.78
N PRO A 173 -1.41 13.70 -20.05
CA PRO A 173 -1.77 14.10 -21.41
C PRO A 173 -0.63 14.81 -22.17
N ALA A 174 0.13 15.66 -21.49
CA ALA A 174 1.26 16.36 -22.10
C ALA A 174 2.40 15.38 -22.45
N VAL A 175 2.66 14.39 -21.59
CA VAL A 175 3.64 13.34 -21.85
C VAL A 175 3.22 12.47 -23.03
N ALA A 176 1.94 12.09 -23.12
CA ALA A 176 1.41 11.31 -24.22
C ALA A 176 1.49 12.08 -25.55
N ALA A 177 1.14 13.37 -25.53
CA ALA A 177 1.25 14.25 -26.69
C ALA A 177 2.70 14.37 -27.16
N ALA A 178 3.64 14.64 -26.25
CA ALA A 178 5.06 14.75 -26.58
C ALA A 178 5.60 13.43 -27.16
N ALA A 179 5.22 12.26 -26.62
CA ALA A 179 5.64 10.98 -27.13
C ALA A 179 5.06 10.70 -28.54
N ALA A 180 3.79 11.02 -28.77
CA ALA A 180 3.15 10.88 -30.07
C ALA A 180 3.82 11.75 -31.15
N LEU A 181 4.18 12.99 -30.81
CA LEU A 181 4.86 13.89 -31.72
C LEU A 181 6.33 13.49 -31.96
N ALA A 182 7.07 13.11 -30.92
CA ALA A 182 8.47 12.72 -31.01
C ALA A 182 8.67 11.41 -31.77
N GLY A 183 7.69 10.50 -31.72
CA GLY A 183 7.71 9.21 -32.43
C GLY A 183 7.62 9.33 -33.94
N GLY A 184 7.42 10.52 -34.51
CA GLY A 184 7.31 10.73 -35.97
C GLY A 184 6.18 9.95 -36.62
N THR A 185 5.19 9.52 -35.84
CA THR A 185 4.11 8.61 -36.26
C THR A 185 3.09 9.29 -37.20
N GLY A 186 3.20 10.61 -37.39
CA GLY A 186 2.15 11.39 -38.08
C GLY A 186 0.83 11.37 -37.32
N ALA A 187 0.89 11.29 -35.99
CA ALA A 187 -0.29 11.26 -35.13
C ALA A 187 -1.11 12.53 -35.31
N ASP A 188 -2.37 12.38 -35.60
CA ASP A 188 -3.34 13.47 -35.70
C ASP A 188 -3.87 13.88 -34.32
N LEU A 189 -4.61 14.99 -34.30
CA LEU A 189 -5.20 15.51 -33.04
C LEU A 189 -6.09 14.49 -32.32
N PRO A 190 -6.97 13.72 -32.99
CA PRO A 190 -7.75 12.66 -32.34
C PRO A 190 -6.90 11.59 -31.66
N ALA A 191 -5.83 11.11 -32.30
CA ALA A 191 -4.91 10.13 -31.70
C ALA A 191 -4.22 10.68 -30.45
N VAL A 192 -3.75 11.95 -30.52
CA VAL A 192 -3.10 12.63 -29.38
C VAL A 192 -4.07 12.81 -28.21
N LEU A 193 -5.31 13.23 -28.48
CA LEU A 193 -6.33 13.42 -27.44
C LEU A 193 -6.72 12.09 -26.78
N LEU A 194 -6.91 11.04 -27.60
CA LEU A 194 -7.21 9.70 -27.11
C LEU A 194 -6.06 9.15 -26.23
N ALA A 195 -4.82 9.28 -26.72
CA ALA A 195 -3.62 8.87 -25.99
C ALA A 195 -3.53 9.60 -24.62
N GLY A 196 -3.70 10.92 -24.63
CA GLY A 196 -3.69 11.73 -23.41
C GLY A 196 -4.79 11.34 -22.40
N GLY A 197 -6.00 11.13 -22.89
CA GLY A 197 -7.14 10.69 -22.10
C GLY A 197 -6.92 9.30 -21.47
N LEU A 198 -6.42 8.34 -22.23
CA LEU A 198 -6.11 7.00 -21.74
C LEU A 198 -4.99 7.03 -20.69
N LEU A 199 -3.93 7.80 -20.90
CA LEU A 199 -2.84 7.92 -19.92
C LEU A 199 -3.33 8.60 -18.63
N MET A 200 -4.12 9.66 -18.75
CA MET A 200 -4.77 10.29 -17.59
C MET A 200 -5.64 9.29 -16.82
N TYR A 201 -6.42 8.46 -17.54
CA TYR A 201 -7.24 7.43 -16.93
C TYR A 201 -6.41 6.40 -16.16
N GLN A 202 -5.30 5.90 -16.71
CA GLN A 202 -4.43 4.93 -16.04
C GLN A 202 -3.86 5.46 -14.72
N VAL A 203 -3.43 6.72 -14.69
CA VAL A 203 -2.96 7.34 -13.44
C VAL A 203 -4.13 7.61 -12.48
N ALA A 204 -5.30 7.99 -12.98
CA ALA A 204 -6.50 8.16 -12.16
C ALA A 204 -6.92 6.84 -11.49
N VAL A 205 -6.82 5.70 -12.18
CA VAL A 205 -7.01 4.38 -11.58
C VAL A 205 -5.99 4.14 -10.46
N ALA A 206 -4.70 4.39 -10.69
CA ALA A 206 -3.69 4.24 -9.67
C ALA A 206 -3.95 5.13 -8.44
N ALA A 207 -4.39 6.37 -8.67
CA ALA A 207 -4.77 7.29 -7.59
C ALA A 207 -6.04 6.82 -6.85
N ALA A 208 -7.06 6.34 -7.56
CA ALA A 208 -8.28 5.81 -6.96
C ALA A 208 -7.99 4.61 -6.05
N LEU A 209 -7.11 3.70 -6.48
CA LEU A 209 -6.64 2.57 -5.69
C LEU A 209 -5.85 3.04 -4.45
N PHE A 210 -4.97 4.00 -4.62
CA PHE A 210 -4.18 4.59 -3.54
C PHE A 210 -5.06 5.22 -2.45
N TYR A 211 -6.11 5.94 -2.84
CA TYR A 211 -7.06 6.58 -1.92
C TYR A 211 -8.24 5.68 -1.51
N ARG A 212 -8.32 4.46 -2.00
CA ARG A 212 -9.46 3.54 -1.81
C ARG A 212 -10.80 4.15 -2.24
N ARG A 213 -10.81 4.87 -3.36
CA ARG A 213 -11.98 5.57 -3.94
C ARG A 213 -12.40 5.00 -5.28
N GLU A 214 -12.22 3.71 -5.48
CA GLU A 214 -12.52 3.00 -6.74
C GLU A 214 -13.98 3.19 -7.18
N GLY A 215 -14.91 3.10 -6.23
CA GLY A 215 -16.34 3.32 -6.51
C GLY A 215 -16.67 4.71 -7.05
N GLY A 216 -15.94 5.74 -6.62
CA GLY A 216 -16.11 7.10 -7.14
C GLY A 216 -15.71 7.22 -8.61
N LEU A 217 -14.57 6.59 -8.98
CA LEU A 217 -14.13 6.59 -10.38
C LEU A 217 -15.05 5.77 -11.27
N LEU A 218 -15.50 4.59 -10.80
CA LEU A 218 -16.50 3.77 -11.51
C LEU A 218 -17.80 4.54 -11.72
N ALA A 219 -18.32 5.23 -10.70
CA ALA A 219 -19.54 6.02 -10.83
C ALA A 219 -19.37 7.17 -11.84
N ALA A 220 -18.20 7.83 -11.87
CA ALA A 220 -17.90 8.87 -12.86
C ALA A 220 -17.81 8.33 -14.29
N MET A 221 -17.38 7.08 -14.46
CA MET A 221 -17.26 6.43 -15.78
C MET A 221 -18.56 5.73 -16.23
N ALA A 222 -19.52 5.49 -15.33
CA ALA A 222 -20.73 4.74 -15.62
C ALA A 222 -21.56 5.30 -16.82
N PRO A 223 -21.75 6.62 -16.98
CA PRO A 223 -22.49 7.15 -18.14
C PRO A 223 -21.78 6.83 -19.48
N ALA A 224 -20.47 6.97 -19.51
CA ALA A 224 -19.68 6.67 -20.71
C ALA A 224 -19.70 5.17 -21.03
N ALA A 225 -19.58 4.31 -20.00
CA ALA A 225 -19.67 2.86 -20.15
C ALA A 225 -21.06 2.42 -20.64
N ALA A 226 -22.13 3.04 -20.15
CA ALA A 226 -23.49 2.78 -20.63
C ALA A 226 -23.67 3.18 -22.11
N ALA A 227 -23.11 4.32 -22.52
CA ALA A 227 -23.12 4.73 -23.91
C ALA A 227 -22.32 3.78 -24.82
N GLY A 228 -21.12 3.39 -24.41
CA GLY A 228 -20.27 2.45 -25.14
C GLY A 228 -20.89 1.05 -25.23
N GLY A 229 -21.43 0.52 -24.13
CA GLY A 229 -22.15 -0.75 -24.10
C GLY A 229 -23.44 -0.74 -24.93
N GLY A 230 -24.18 0.38 -24.87
CA GLY A 230 -25.38 0.57 -25.70
C GLY A 230 -25.07 0.50 -27.20
N TYR A 231 -23.95 1.07 -27.63
CA TYR A 231 -23.49 1.00 -29.02
C TYR A 231 -23.20 -0.44 -29.50
N LEU A 232 -22.78 -1.34 -28.60
CA LEU A 232 -22.56 -2.74 -28.94
C LEU A 232 -23.84 -3.54 -29.15
N LEU A 233 -24.99 -3.03 -28.69
CA LEU A 233 -26.28 -3.71 -28.73
C LEU A 233 -27.15 -3.24 -29.92
N THR A 234 -26.74 -2.19 -30.63
CA THR A 234 -27.39 -1.65 -31.84
C THR A 234 -26.67 -2.05 -33.10
#